data_d012e0da04ab743abcb52262a72d8de2
#
_entry.id   d012e0da04ab743abcb52262a72d8de2
#
_cell.length_a   1.000
_cell.length_b   1.000
_cell.length_c   1.000
_cell.angle_alpha   90.00
_cell.angle_beta   90.00
_cell.angle_gamma   90.00
#
_symmetry.space_group_name_H-M   'P 1'
#
loop_
_entity.id
_entity.type
_entity.pdbx_description
1 polymer ?
#
loop_
_entity_poly.entity_id
_entity_poly.type
_entity_poly.pdbx_seq_one_letter_code
_entity_poly.pdbx_strand_id
1 'polypeptide(L)'
;AYTAKVLTEAGQETSRQDAKARTFRPLYGGMSGSPAEVAYNKSFMAKYSSIGKWHETLQEEAINNKTITTITGRQFSFPKVSRTRYGSTFATQIKNYPVQSIATAEIVPLACILFKEVLDSKKYKSLIINTVHDSIVVDVHPDEIDIIPFELKKAMLRVPERLLSQFNLTLDVPMGVDLKIGDDWLDMEEIDEPKRYVREMEERTVPVQQVSSL
;
A
#
# COMPACT_ATOMS: atom_id res chain seq x y z
N ALA A 1 -5.42 -17.32 -0.81
CA ALA A 1 -6.13 -18.29 -1.67
C ALA A 1 -5.18 -19.10 -2.57
N TYR A 2 -4.59 -18.53 -3.64
CA TYR A 2 -3.76 -19.28 -4.60
C TYR A 2 -2.54 -19.95 -3.94
N THR A 3 -1.74 -19.20 -3.18
CA THR A 3 -0.54 -19.69 -2.48
C THR A 3 -0.87 -20.84 -1.51
N ALA A 4 -1.91 -20.68 -0.70
CA ALA A 4 -2.35 -21.72 0.22
C ALA A 4 -2.72 -23.00 -0.54
N LYS A 5 -3.49 -22.88 -1.64
CA LYS A 5 -3.89 -24.01 -2.47
C LYS A 5 -2.67 -24.77 -3.03
N VAL A 6 -1.74 -24.07 -3.67
CA VAL A 6 -0.55 -24.67 -4.29
C VAL A 6 0.35 -25.36 -3.25
N LEU A 7 0.54 -24.76 -2.09
CA LEU A 7 1.37 -25.35 -1.04
C LEU A 7 0.69 -26.56 -0.37
N THR A 8 -0.62 -26.53 -0.18
CA THR A 8 -1.38 -27.67 0.35
C THR A 8 -1.40 -28.84 -0.64
N GLU A 9 -1.58 -28.57 -1.93
CA GLU A 9 -1.47 -29.58 -2.99
C GLU A 9 -0.06 -30.19 -3.10
N ALA A 10 0.97 -29.43 -2.71
CA ALA A 10 2.36 -29.91 -2.60
C ALA A 10 2.67 -30.62 -1.27
N GLY A 11 1.64 -30.96 -0.47
CA GLY A 11 1.79 -31.70 0.79
C GLY A 11 2.13 -30.84 2.00
N GLN A 12 2.04 -29.50 1.90
CA GLN A 12 2.22 -28.58 3.02
C GLN A 12 0.87 -27.93 3.37
N GLU A 13 0.18 -28.46 4.35
CA GLU A 13 -1.02 -27.82 4.88
C GLU A 13 -0.68 -26.38 5.32
N THR A 14 -1.35 -25.41 4.69
CA THR A 14 -0.96 -24.01 4.80
C THR A 14 -2.19 -23.14 5.07
N SER A 15 -2.21 -22.49 6.22
CA SER A 15 -3.23 -21.50 6.55
C SER A 15 -3.16 -20.28 5.62
N ARG A 16 -4.25 -19.49 5.57
CA ARG A 16 -4.25 -18.22 4.83
C ARG A 16 -3.16 -17.25 5.34
N GLN A 17 -2.93 -17.23 6.65
CA GLN A 17 -1.92 -16.36 7.29
C GLN A 17 -0.50 -16.77 6.86
N ASP A 18 -0.19 -18.08 6.92
CA ASP A 18 1.11 -18.62 6.48
C ASP A 18 1.32 -18.41 4.98
N ALA A 19 0.26 -18.57 4.18
CA ALA A 19 0.31 -18.33 2.75
C ALA A 19 0.63 -16.87 2.43
N LYS A 20 0.13 -15.91 3.22
CA LYS A 20 0.47 -14.49 3.09
C LYS A 20 1.97 -14.28 3.27
N ALA A 21 2.54 -14.77 4.38
CA ALA A 21 3.97 -14.65 4.66
C ALA A 21 4.84 -15.32 3.57
N ARG A 22 4.42 -16.49 3.06
CA ARG A 22 5.14 -17.22 2.01
C ARG A 22 5.06 -16.56 0.63
N THR A 23 4.02 -15.77 0.36
CA THR A 23 3.91 -14.98 -0.88
C THR A 23 4.94 -13.86 -0.94
N PHE A 24 5.37 -13.31 0.19
CA PHE A 24 6.41 -12.28 0.21
C PHE A 24 7.80 -12.79 -0.17
N ARG A 25 8.07 -14.09 -0.02
CA ARG A 25 9.38 -14.67 -0.41
C ARG A 25 9.73 -14.46 -1.88
N PRO A 26 8.90 -14.89 -2.87
CA PRO A 26 9.21 -14.64 -4.28
C PRO A 26 9.23 -13.15 -4.62
N LEU A 27 8.50 -12.31 -3.89
CA LEU A 27 8.47 -10.86 -4.15
C LEU A 27 9.75 -10.16 -3.67
N TYR A 28 10.28 -10.49 -2.50
CA TYR A 28 11.36 -9.73 -1.88
C TYR A 28 12.56 -10.58 -1.45
N GLY A 29 12.32 -11.83 -1.12
CA GLY A 29 13.37 -12.75 -0.67
C GLY A 29 14.11 -13.45 -1.81
N GLY A 30 14.86 -14.46 -1.46
CA GLY A 30 15.54 -15.35 -2.40
C GLY A 30 14.77 -16.66 -2.63
N MET A 31 15.31 -17.46 -3.55
CA MET A 31 14.78 -18.81 -3.86
C MET A 31 15.33 -19.87 -2.88
N SER A 32 15.31 -19.59 -1.57
CA SER A 32 15.74 -20.52 -0.53
C SER A 32 14.53 -21.12 0.20
N GLY A 33 14.69 -22.31 0.79
CA GLY A 33 13.66 -22.97 1.57
C GLY A 33 13.56 -24.46 1.27
N SER A 34 12.45 -25.10 1.68
CA SER A 34 12.15 -26.48 1.37
C SER A 34 12.00 -26.69 -0.14
N PRO A 35 12.14 -27.93 -0.66
CA PRO A 35 11.91 -28.21 -2.08
C PRO A 35 10.55 -27.74 -2.59
N ALA A 36 9.49 -27.82 -1.79
CA ALA A 36 8.16 -27.31 -2.13
C ALA A 36 8.12 -25.79 -2.23
N GLU A 37 8.78 -25.06 -1.34
CA GLU A 37 8.88 -23.61 -1.40
C GLU A 37 9.70 -23.14 -2.62
N VAL A 38 10.78 -23.84 -2.95
CA VAL A 38 11.57 -23.54 -4.15
C VAL A 38 10.75 -23.79 -5.41
N ALA A 39 9.98 -24.89 -5.47
CA ALA A 39 9.08 -25.17 -6.58
C ALA A 39 7.97 -24.11 -6.72
N TYR A 40 7.36 -23.72 -5.60
CA TYR A 40 6.39 -22.64 -5.55
C TYR A 40 6.98 -21.31 -6.07
N ASN A 41 8.15 -20.91 -5.58
CA ASN A 41 8.80 -19.69 -6.01
C ASN A 41 9.09 -19.67 -7.51
N LYS A 42 9.55 -20.79 -8.07
CA LYS A 42 9.77 -20.96 -9.52
C LYS A 42 8.46 -20.81 -10.31
N SER A 43 7.40 -21.47 -9.86
CA SER A 43 6.07 -21.39 -10.50
C SER A 43 5.50 -19.97 -10.41
N PHE A 44 5.69 -19.29 -9.28
CA PHE A 44 5.28 -17.91 -9.09
C PHE A 44 5.99 -16.97 -10.07
N MET A 45 7.32 -17.04 -10.15
CA MET A 45 8.11 -16.21 -11.05
C MET A 45 7.86 -16.52 -12.54
N ALA A 46 7.56 -17.77 -12.88
CA ALA A 46 7.16 -18.15 -14.24
C ALA A 46 5.80 -17.54 -14.60
N LYS A 47 4.84 -17.58 -13.67
CA LYS A 47 3.51 -16.99 -13.85
C LYS A 47 3.55 -15.46 -13.95
N TYR A 48 4.39 -14.80 -13.15
CA TYR A 48 4.53 -13.34 -13.07
C TYR A 48 5.92 -12.92 -13.56
N SER A 49 6.27 -13.28 -14.78
CA SER A 49 7.62 -13.06 -15.34
C SER A 49 8.06 -11.61 -15.40
N SER A 50 7.13 -10.65 -15.48
CA SER A 50 7.42 -9.23 -15.41
C SER A 50 8.01 -8.79 -14.07
N ILE A 51 7.65 -9.47 -12.96
CA ILE A 51 8.23 -9.20 -11.63
C ILE A 51 9.73 -9.56 -11.65
N GLY A 52 10.09 -10.71 -12.22
CA GLY A 52 11.49 -11.11 -12.36
C GLY A 52 12.32 -10.11 -13.15
N LYS A 53 11.82 -9.68 -14.30
CA LYS A 53 12.48 -8.65 -15.14
C LYS A 53 12.63 -7.33 -14.39
N TRP A 54 11.59 -6.89 -13.70
CA TRP A 54 11.65 -5.67 -12.88
C TRP A 54 12.67 -5.78 -11.77
N HIS A 55 12.78 -6.92 -11.07
CA HIS A 55 13.81 -7.17 -10.07
C HIS A 55 15.23 -7.08 -10.63
N GLU A 56 15.45 -7.61 -11.84
CA GLU A 56 16.74 -7.53 -12.53
C GLU A 56 17.06 -6.08 -12.87
N THR A 57 16.13 -5.33 -13.44
CA THR A 57 16.29 -3.90 -13.77
C THR A 57 16.65 -3.08 -12.54
N LEU A 58 15.94 -3.26 -11.42
CA LEU A 58 16.26 -2.54 -10.17
C LEU A 58 17.66 -2.84 -9.64
N GLN A 59 18.08 -4.10 -9.69
CA GLN A 59 19.40 -4.49 -9.23
C GLN A 59 20.50 -3.92 -10.12
N GLU A 60 20.31 -3.94 -11.45
CA GLU A 60 21.25 -3.31 -12.39
C GLU A 60 21.33 -1.79 -12.18
N GLU A 61 20.20 -1.11 -11.99
CA GLU A 61 20.16 0.31 -11.67
C GLU A 61 20.95 0.60 -10.39
N ALA A 62 20.69 -0.15 -9.32
CA ALA A 62 21.41 0.00 -8.06
C ALA A 62 22.91 -0.23 -8.20
N ILE A 63 23.34 -1.27 -8.94
CA ILE A 63 24.77 -1.58 -9.15
C ILE A 63 25.46 -0.45 -9.92
N ASN A 64 24.83 0.05 -10.98
CA ASN A 64 25.42 1.04 -11.88
C ASN A 64 25.43 2.45 -11.27
N ASN A 65 24.30 2.86 -10.70
CA ASN A 65 24.09 4.24 -10.25
C ASN A 65 24.31 4.43 -8.74
N LYS A 66 24.45 3.32 -7.97
CA LYS A 66 24.48 3.33 -6.49
C LYS A 66 23.19 3.87 -5.86
N THR A 67 22.15 4.01 -6.64
CA THR A 67 20.82 4.51 -6.29
C THR A 67 19.77 3.79 -7.10
N ILE A 68 18.55 3.73 -6.55
CA ILE A 68 17.32 3.42 -7.30
C ILE A 68 16.34 4.58 -7.14
N THR A 69 15.59 4.87 -8.19
CA THR A 69 14.58 5.93 -8.18
C THR A 69 13.20 5.31 -8.32
N THR A 70 12.30 5.67 -7.41
CA THR A 70 10.91 5.20 -7.45
C THR A 70 10.10 5.94 -8.50
N ILE A 71 8.90 5.44 -8.80
CA ILE A 71 7.96 6.07 -9.74
C ILE A 71 7.55 7.49 -9.32
N THR A 72 7.63 7.82 -8.02
CA THR A 72 7.36 9.15 -7.47
C THR A 72 8.60 10.07 -7.45
N GLY A 73 9.74 9.58 -7.92
CA GLY A 73 11.00 10.33 -7.93
C GLY A 73 11.83 10.22 -6.63
N ARG A 74 11.37 9.46 -5.63
CA ARG A 74 12.15 9.22 -4.41
C ARG A 74 13.37 8.37 -4.71
N GLN A 75 14.52 8.72 -4.14
CA GLN A 75 15.77 8.02 -4.33
C GLN A 75 16.22 7.26 -3.08
N PHE A 76 16.67 6.02 -3.28
CA PHE A 76 17.31 5.19 -2.26
C PHE A 76 18.76 4.93 -2.62
N SER A 77 19.67 5.26 -1.72
CA SER A 77 21.12 5.14 -1.94
C SER A 77 21.65 3.78 -1.45
N PHE A 78 22.46 3.14 -2.29
CA PHE A 78 23.13 1.87 -2.03
C PHE A 78 24.64 1.97 -2.33
N PRO A 79 25.42 2.82 -1.62
CA PRO A 79 26.81 3.11 -1.99
C PRO A 79 27.73 1.88 -1.96
N LYS A 80 27.39 0.87 -1.15
CA LYS A 80 28.15 -0.38 -0.99
C LYS A 80 27.59 -1.55 -1.79
N VAL A 81 26.64 -1.31 -2.71
CA VAL A 81 26.07 -2.39 -3.53
C VAL A 81 27.14 -2.94 -4.49
N SER A 82 27.16 -4.25 -4.61
CA SER A 82 28.05 -4.98 -5.53
C SER A 82 27.29 -6.14 -6.18
N ARG A 83 27.79 -6.56 -7.36
CA ARG A 83 27.27 -7.74 -8.06
C ARG A 83 27.66 -9.01 -7.30
N THR A 84 26.75 -9.97 -7.27
CA THR A 84 26.99 -11.31 -6.72
C THR A 84 26.65 -12.37 -7.78
N ARG A 85 26.97 -13.63 -7.52
CA ARG A 85 26.60 -14.74 -8.41
C ARG A 85 25.10 -14.85 -8.67
N TYR A 86 24.26 -14.36 -7.74
CA TYR A 86 22.81 -14.50 -7.77
C TYR A 86 22.07 -13.14 -7.84
N GLY A 87 22.73 -12.10 -8.33
CA GLY A 87 22.17 -10.76 -8.42
C GLY A 87 23.04 -9.70 -7.77
N SER A 88 22.59 -9.10 -6.68
CA SER A 88 23.33 -8.03 -5.96
C SER A 88 23.32 -8.25 -4.45
N THR A 89 24.30 -7.64 -3.76
CA THR A 89 24.15 -7.37 -2.34
C THR A 89 22.95 -6.43 -2.13
N PHE A 90 22.31 -6.49 -0.97
CA PHE A 90 21.09 -5.73 -0.66
C PHE A 90 19.88 -6.04 -1.57
N ALA A 91 19.87 -7.18 -2.28
CA ALA A 91 18.82 -7.53 -3.25
C ALA A 91 17.39 -7.44 -2.65
N THR A 92 17.22 -7.84 -1.39
CA THR A 92 15.92 -7.74 -0.69
C THR A 92 15.47 -6.29 -0.51
N GLN A 93 16.36 -5.42 -0.03
CA GLN A 93 16.07 -3.99 0.16
C GLN A 93 15.80 -3.29 -1.17
N ILE A 94 16.63 -3.57 -2.19
CA ILE A 94 16.48 -3.00 -3.55
C ILE A 94 15.09 -3.32 -4.13
N LYS A 95 14.59 -4.53 -3.94
CA LYS A 95 13.25 -4.95 -4.41
C LYS A 95 12.11 -4.40 -3.55
N ASN A 96 12.32 -4.32 -2.24
CA ASN A 96 11.28 -3.98 -1.28
C ASN A 96 11.05 -2.46 -1.15
N TYR A 97 12.12 -1.66 -1.14
CA TYR A 97 12.01 -0.23 -0.88
C TYR A 97 11.10 0.52 -1.83
N PRO A 98 11.12 0.31 -3.16
CA PRO A 98 10.18 0.99 -4.07
C PRO A 98 8.71 0.71 -3.74
N VAL A 99 8.38 -0.53 -3.38
CA VAL A 99 6.99 -0.92 -3.06
C VAL A 99 6.56 -0.36 -1.71
N GLN A 100 7.41 -0.54 -0.68
CA GLN A 100 7.09 -0.04 0.66
C GLN A 100 7.02 1.48 0.70
N SER A 101 7.86 2.19 -0.07
CA SER A 101 7.84 3.64 -0.09
C SER A 101 6.52 4.21 -0.60
N ILE A 102 5.94 3.61 -1.65
CA ILE A 102 4.63 4.05 -2.14
C ILE A 102 3.58 3.89 -1.04
N ALA A 103 3.54 2.72 -0.38
CA ALA A 103 2.55 2.41 0.63
C ALA A 103 2.65 3.31 1.87
N THR A 104 3.87 3.56 2.37
CA THR A 104 4.08 4.23 3.66
C THR A 104 4.61 5.65 3.55
N ALA A 105 5.46 5.93 2.57
CA ALA A 105 6.12 7.24 2.44
C ALA A 105 5.44 8.19 1.44
N GLU A 106 4.51 7.71 0.63
CA GLU A 106 3.73 8.54 -0.28
C GLU A 106 2.24 8.56 0.13
N ILE A 107 1.59 7.41 0.24
CA ILE A 107 0.15 7.31 0.51
C ILE A 107 -0.21 7.93 1.87
N VAL A 108 0.50 7.57 2.94
CA VAL A 108 0.17 8.05 4.29
C VAL A 108 0.40 9.56 4.43
N PRO A 109 1.53 10.16 4.01
CA PRO A 109 1.69 11.61 4.04
C PRO A 109 0.67 12.37 3.19
N LEU A 110 0.32 11.86 1.99
CA LEU A 110 -0.71 12.48 1.16
C LEU A 110 -2.09 12.43 1.84
N ALA A 111 -2.42 11.31 2.50
CA ALA A 111 -3.64 11.19 3.28
C ALA A 111 -3.65 12.17 4.46
N CYS A 112 -2.54 12.33 5.18
CA CYS A 112 -2.40 13.32 6.25
C CYS A 112 -2.61 14.75 5.74
N ILE A 113 -2.03 15.10 4.59
CA ILE A 113 -2.20 16.42 3.97
C ILE A 113 -3.67 16.66 3.62
N LEU A 114 -4.29 15.71 2.92
CA LEU A 114 -5.71 15.81 2.53
C LEU A 114 -6.63 15.92 3.74
N PHE A 115 -6.37 15.15 4.79
CA PHE A 115 -7.17 15.22 6.01
C PHE A 115 -6.92 16.54 6.77
N LYS A 116 -5.67 17.02 6.83
CA LYS A 116 -5.35 18.31 7.44
C LYS A 116 -6.07 19.48 6.70
N GLU A 117 -6.11 19.44 5.37
CA GLU A 117 -6.89 20.39 4.57
C GLU A 117 -8.39 20.40 4.99
N VAL A 118 -8.96 19.21 5.27
CA VAL A 118 -10.35 19.10 5.76
C VAL A 118 -10.48 19.68 7.16
N LEU A 119 -9.60 19.32 8.10
CA LEU A 119 -9.64 19.83 9.47
C LEU A 119 -9.60 21.35 9.50
N ASP A 120 -8.69 21.97 8.72
CA ASP A 120 -8.52 23.42 8.68
C ASP A 120 -9.70 24.13 8.01
N SER A 121 -10.17 23.63 6.87
CA SER A 121 -11.26 24.27 6.13
C SER A 121 -12.58 24.26 6.89
N LYS A 122 -12.84 23.21 7.66
CA LYS A 122 -14.04 23.03 8.47
C LYS A 122 -13.86 23.52 9.92
N LYS A 123 -12.65 23.95 10.29
CA LYS A 123 -12.28 24.41 11.64
C LYS A 123 -12.55 23.36 12.72
N TYR A 124 -12.30 22.10 12.41
CA TYR A 124 -12.39 21.02 13.39
C TYR A 124 -11.30 21.16 14.46
N LYS A 125 -11.61 20.70 15.66
CA LYS A 125 -10.72 20.72 16.83
C LYS A 125 -9.87 19.46 16.95
N SER A 126 -10.28 18.38 16.28
CA SER A 126 -9.56 17.10 16.25
C SER A 126 -8.18 17.24 15.61
N LEU A 127 -7.23 16.41 16.04
CA LEU A 127 -5.82 16.53 15.66
C LEU A 127 -5.25 15.21 15.13
N ILE A 128 -4.45 15.27 14.06
CA ILE A 128 -3.56 14.16 13.69
C ILE A 128 -2.43 14.14 14.72
N ILE A 129 -2.29 13.04 15.45
CA ILE A 129 -1.29 12.92 16.52
C ILE A 129 -0.14 11.98 16.19
N ASN A 130 -0.38 10.99 15.31
CA ASN A 130 0.66 10.03 14.94
C ASN A 130 0.34 9.33 13.61
N THR A 131 1.36 8.69 13.04
CA THR A 131 1.24 7.72 11.96
C THR A 131 2.03 6.46 12.33
N VAL A 132 1.43 5.28 12.11
CA VAL A 132 2.08 4.00 12.40
C VAL A 132 1.96 3.12 11.17
N HIS A 133 3.08 2.90 10.46
CA HIS A 133 3.13 2.17 9.19
C HIS A 133 2.17 2.74 8.14
N ASP A 134 1.03 2.10 7.93
CA ASP A 134 -0.02 2.43 6.97
C ASP A 134 -1.28 3.02 7.62
N SER A 135 -1.20 3.37 8.91
CA SER A 135 -2.32 3.95 9.66
C SER A 135 -2.06 5.40 10.09
N ILE A 136 -3.13 6.14 10.26
CA ILE A 136 -3.16 7.51 10.80
C ILE A 136 -3.91 7.47 12.11
N VAL A 137 -3.33 8.08 13.15
CA VAL A 137 -3.93 8.18 14.48
C VAL A 137 -4.39 9.60 14.71
N VAL A 138 -5.64 9.73 15.10
CA VAL A 138 -6.31 11.01 15.31
C VAL A 138 -6.84 11.08 16.73
N ASP A 139 -6.51 12.16 17.44
CA ASP A 139 -7.18 12.54 18.68
C ASP A 139 -8.47 13.27 18.32
N VAL A 140 -9.61 12.62 18.58
CA VAL A 140 -10.92 13.09 18.16
C VAL A 140 -11.56 13.90 19.26
N HIS A 141 -11.90 15.18 18.98
CA HIS A 141 -12.64 16.01 19.91
C HIS A 141 -14.03 15.41 20.18
N PRO A 142 -14.53 15.37 21.44
CA PRO A 142 -15.80 14.72 21.78
C PRO A 142 -17.01 15.17 20.94
N ASP A 143 -17.09 16.48 20.61
CA ASP A 143 -18.20 17.02 19.80
C ASP A 143 -18.12 16.57 18.31
N GLU A 144 -17.03 15.94 17.89
CA GLU A 144 -16.74 15.60 16.49
C GLU A 144 -16.68 14.09 16.24
N ILE A 145 -16.96 13.27 17.25
CA ILE A 145 -16.80 11.81 17.22
C ILE A 145 -17.60 11.14 16.11
N ASP A 146 -18.77 11.66 15.81
CA ASP A 146 -19.67 11.11 14.79
C ASP A 146 -19.27 11.49 13.36
N ILE A 147 -18.32 12.41 13.17
CA ILE A 147 -18.01 12.93 11.84
C ILE A 147 -16.54 12.71 11.44
N ILE A 148 -15.61 12.89 12.36
CA ILE A 148 -14.16 12.87 12.07
C ILE A 148 -13.70 11.53 11.48
N PRO A 149 -14.12 10.36 11.98
CA PRO A 149 -13.70 9.08 11.39
C PRO A 149 -14.03 8.97 9.90
N PHE A 150 -15.20 9.45 9.50
CA PHE A 150 -15.65 9.41 8.11
C PHE A 150 -14.98 10.47 7.24
N GLU A 151 -14.70 11.64 7.76
CA GLU A 151 -13.91 12.66 7.05
C GLU A 151 -12.48 12.18 6.83
N LEU A 152 -11.89 11.48 7.81
CA LEU A 152 -10.58 10.83 7.66
C LEU A 152 -10.61 9.78 6.55
N LYS A 153 -11.57 8.85 6.59
CA LYS A 153 -11.73 7.82 5.56
C LYS A 153 -11.90 8.42 4.17
N LYS A 154 -12.73 9.44 4.05
CA LYS A 154 -12.96 10.17 2.80
C LYS A 154 -11.69 10.84 2.27
N ALA A 155 -10.92 11.47 3.16
CA ALA A 155 -9.65 12.07 2.79
C ALA A 155 -8.64 11.02 2.31
N MET A 156 -8.54 9.88 3.01
CA MET A 156 -7.68 8.76 2.61
C MET A 156 -8.08 8.19 1.24
N LEU A 157 -9.36 7.99 0.99
CA LEU A 157 -9.86 7.47 -0.30
C LEU A 157 -9.62 8.43 -1.49
N ARG A 158 -9.31 9.71 -1.25
CA ARG A 158 -8.93 10.68 -2.29
C ARG A 158 -7.44 10.66 -2.65
N VAL A 159 -6.63 9.88 -1.96
CA VAL A 159 -5.19 9.77 -2.25
C VAL A 159 -4.90 9.35 -3.70
N PRO A 160 -5.64 8.40 -4.33
CA PRO A 160 -5.43 8.07 -5.74
C PRO A 160 -5.57 9.27 -6.69
N GLU A 161 -6.52 10.17 -6.43
CA GLU A 161 -6.70 11.41 -7.22
C GLU A 161 -5.48 12.35 -7.06
N ARG A 162 -4.96 12.45 -5.84
CA ARG A 162 -3.75 13.24 -5.55
C ARG A 162 -2.50 12.64 -6.18
N LEU A 163 -2.35 11.31 -6.16
CA LEU A 163 -1.25 10.62 -6.85
C LEU A 163 -1.30 10.86 -8.37
N LEU A 164 -2.48 10.80 -8.97
CA LEU A 164 -2.65 11.08 -10.37
C LEU A 164 -2.29 12.54 -10.70
N SER A 165 -2.81 13.50 -9.95
CA SER A 165 -2.58 14.93 -10.22
C SER A 165 -1.14 15.38 -9.96
N GLN A 166 -0.47 14.80 -8.97
CA GLN A 166 0.86 15.24 -8.54
C GLN A 166 2.00 14.48 -9.21
N PHE A 167 1.81 13.17 -9.45
CA PHE A 167 2.86 12.28 -9.96
C PHE A 167 2.48 11.62 -11.29
N ASN A 168 1.31 11.92 -11.84
CA ASN A 168 0.75 11.24 -13.01
C ASN A 168 0.69 9.71 -12.84
N LEU A 169 0.42 9.26 -11.60
CA LEU A 169 0.36 7.86 -11.21
C LEU A 169 -1.10 7.44 -10.98
N THR A 170 -1.57 6.50 -11.79
CA THR A 170 -2.87 5.87 -11.63
C THR A 170 -2.72 4.57 -10.85
N LEU A 171 -3.53 4.40 -9.81
CA LEU A 171 -3.66 3.11 -9.12
C LEU A 171 -4.76 2.30 -9.82
N ASP A 172 -4.41 1.13 -10.32
CA ASP A 172 -5.33 0.17 -10.96
C ASP A 172 -5.97 -0.81 -9.97
N VAL A 173 -5.54 -0.74 -8.70
CA VAL A 173 -6.12 -1.49 -7.58
C VAL A 173 -6.82 -0.52 -6.65
N PRO A 174 -8.10 -0.78 -6.28
CA PRO A 174 -8.82 0.09 -5.36
C PRO A 174 -8.15 0.13 -3.99
N MET A 175 -8.12 1.31 -3.39
CA MET A 175 -7.60 1.50 -2.03
C MET A 175 -8.73 1.25 -1.02
N GLY A 176 -8.49 0.34 -0.07
CA GLY A 176 -9.38 0.12 1.07
C GLY A 176 -8.92 0.90 2.30
N VAL A 177 -9.86 1.32 3.12
CA VAL A 177 -9.61 2.00 4.40
C VAL A 177 -10.54 1.43 5.45
N ASP A 178 -9.96 0.87 6.51
CA ASP A 178 -10.69 0.40 7.68
C ASP A 178 -10.59 1.46 8.79
N LEU A 179 -11.67 1.66 9.52
CA LEU A 179 -11.75 2.61 10.63
C LEU A 179 -11.88 1.87 11.95
N LYS A 180 -11.17 2.36 12.95
CA LYS A 180 -11.32 1.91 14.33
C LYS A 180 -11.40 3.11 15.25
N ILE A 181 -12.22 3.00 16.30
CA ILE A 181 -12.36 4.00 17.36
C ILE A 181 -12.29 3.34 18.73
N GLY A 182 -11.76 4.03 19.72
CA GLY A 182 -11.68 3.56 21.09
C GLY A 182 -11.08 4.64 21.99
N ASP A 183 -11.22 4.47 23.29
CA ASP A 183 -10.64 5.40 24.28
C ASP A 183 -9.12 5.24 24.37
N ASP A 184 -8.61 4.07 24.00
CA ASP A 184 -7.18 3.77 23.91
C ASP A 184 -6.89 2.75 22.78
N TRP A 185 -5.61 2.40 22.61
CA TRP A 185 -5.18 1.48 21.54
C TRP A 185 -5.50 0.02 21.79
N LEU A 186 -5.85 -0.36 23.01
CA LEU A 186 -6.16 -1.74 23.37
C LEU A 186 -7.61 -2.07 23.01
N ASP A 187 -8.51 -1.13 23.25
CA ASP A 187 -9.96 -1.33 23.19
C ASP A 187 -10.59 -0.69 21.93
N MET A 188 -9.85 -0.68 20.82
CA MET A 188 -10.36 -0.17 19.55
C MET A 188 -11.35 -1.12 18.89
N GLU A 189 -12.53 -0.60 18.57
CA GLU A 189 -13.57 -1.30 17.81
C GLU A 189 -13.63 -0.81 16.36
N GLU A 190 -13.90 -1.74 15.43
CA GLU A 190 -14.10 -1.42 14.02
C GLU A 190 -15.48 -0.73 13.85
N ILE A 191 -15.49 0.36 13.06
CA ILE A 191 -16.69 1.14 12.79
C ILE A 191 -17.15 0.93 11.36
N ASP A 192 -18.41 0.52 11.22
CA ASP A 192 -19.08 0.46 9.93
C ASP A 192 -19.48 1.85 9.43
N GLU A 193 -19.56 2.00 8.10
CA GLU A 193 -19.99 3.26 7.50
C GLU A 193 -21.46 3.57 7.82
N PRO A 194 -21.79 4.79 8.30
CA PRO A 194 -23.18 5.18 8.44
C PRO A 194 -23.89 5.20 7.08
N LYS A 195 -25.14 4.75 7.04
CA LYS A 195 -25.97 4.73 5.82
C LYS A 195 -26.06 6.10 5.10
N ARG A 196 -25.85 7.19 5.82
CA ARG A 196 -25.82 8.56 5.29
C ARG A 196 -24.59 8.81 4.41
N TYR A 197 -23.43 8.27 4.79
CA TYR A 197 -22.17 8.43 4.07
C TYR A 197 -22.17 7.70 2.72
N VAL A 198 -22.72 6.49 2.68
CA VAL A 198 -22.86 5.71 1.44
C VAL A 198 -23.70 6.48 0.43
N ARG A 199 -24.78 7.11 0.86
CA ARG A 199 -25.67 7.91 0.00
C ARG A 199 -24.98 9.13 -0.61
N GLU A 200 -24.15 9.84 0.15
CA GLU A 200 -23.39 11.00 -0.34
C GLU A 200 -22.28 10.60 -1.35
N MET A 201 -21.72 9.40 -1.22
CA MET A 201 -20.75 8.85 -2.17
C MET A 201 -21.42 8.36 -3.47
N GLU A 202 -22.59 7.73 -3.38
CA GLU A 202 -23.37 7.28 -4.53
C GLU A 202 -23.87 8.46 -5.37
N GLU A 203 -24.28 9.56 -4.75
CA GLU A 203 -24.72 10.78 -5.45
C GLU A 203 -23.59 11.49 -6.21
N ARG A 204 -22.32 11.30 -5.81
CA ARG A 204 -21.14 11.87 -6.49
C ARG A 204 -20.58 11.00 -7.62
N THR A 205 -20.89 9.72 -7.65
CA THR A 205 -20.48 8.77 -8.69
C THR A 205 -21.44 8.70 -9.89
N VAL A 206 -22.46 9.53 -9.95
CA VAL A 206 -23.32 9.65 -11.14
C VAL A 206 -22.45 10.18 -12.30
N PRO A 207 -22.33 9.45 -13.41
CA PRO A 207 -21.53 9.89 -14.56
C PRO A 207 -22.09 11.20 -15.10
N VAL A 208 -21.19 12.14 -15.39
CA VAL A 208 -21.51 13.32 -16.19
C VAL A 208 -22.11 12.81 -17.52
N GLN A 209 -23.40 12.92 -17.68
CA GLN A 209 -24.06 12.67 -18.95
C GLN A 209 -23.44 13.60 -19.98
N GLN A 210 -22.95 13.04 -21.05
CA GLN A 210 -22.49 13.75 -22.24
C GLN A 210 -23.58 14.76 -22.63
N VAL A 211 -23.25 16.03 -22.50
CA VAL A 211 -24.00 17.08 -23.18
C VAL A 211 -23.64 16.91 -24.65
N SER A 212 -24.49 16.18 -25.38
CA SER A 212 -24.46 16.17 -26.84
C SER A 212 -24.82 17.56 -27.33
N SER A 213 -23.90 18.12 -28.02
CA SER A 213 -24.02 19.34 -28.85
C SER A 213 -25.28 19.35 -29.71
N LEU A 214 -25.98 20.45 -29.66
CA LEU A 214 -26.73 21.00 -30.76
C LEU A 214 -25.90 22.13 -31.37
#